data_c62a4bf378d2f20f9c44add5e0ce8018
#
_entry.id   c62a4bf378d2f20f9c44add5e0ce8018
#
_cell.length_a   1.000
_cell.length_b   1.000
_cell.length_c   1.000
_cell.angle_alpha   90.00
_cell.angle_beta   90.00
_cell.angle_gamma   90.00
#
_symmetry.space_group_name_H-M   'P 1'
#
loop_
_entity.id
_entity.type
_entity.pdbx_description
1 polymer ?
#
loop_
_entity_poly.entity_id
_entity_poly.type
_entity_poly.pdbx_seq_one_letter_code
_entity_poly.pdbx_strand_id
1 'polypeptide(L)'
;MARIICAMLMLLVASPVLAQSPEQSGASKFGKVILGGVAGLGLHETSHLVANWAFEEKVKIKKVDYKGIPFFALSHAPDLSPRREYVVSSAGFWAQYLYSEQILTHHPNLKAEQSPFRKGMLTFHVVTSLIYSGAAFGKTGPIERDTRGMASSRRIDERWIGAMVLAPALLDMYRYFNPDARWAAWTSRGVKMGSVALVIK
;
A
#
# COMPACT_ATOMS: atom_id res chain seq x y z
N MET A 1 1.51 14.40 14.43
CA MET A 1 0.66 13.20 14.34
C MET A 1 -0.77 13.53 13.88
N ALA A 2 -1.50 14.48 14.51
CA ALA A 2 -2.88 14.82 14.09
C ALA A 2 -2.99 15.18 12.60
N ARG A 3 -2.04 15.96 12.04
CA ARG A 3 -2.05 16.35 10.62
C ARG A 3 -1.91 15.16 9.66
N ILE A 4 -1.13 14.13 10.02
CA ILE A 4 -0.97 12.92 9.19
C ILE A 4 -2.26 12.10 9.19
N ILE A 5 -2.90 11.95 10.34
CA ILE A 5 -4.16 11.22 10.48
C ILE A 5 -5.28 11.93 9.72
N CYS A 6 -5.38 13.27 9.83
CA CYS A 6 -6.35 14.05 9.05
C CYS A 6 -6.10 13.98 7.54
N ALA A 7 -4.83 14.06 7.09
CA ALA A 7 -4.51 13.99 5.66
C ALA A 7 -4.77 12.59 5.08
N MET A 8 -4.48 11.52 5.82
CA MET A 8 -4.83 10.15 5.42
C MET A 8 -6.35 9.92 5.40
N LEU A 9 -7.10 10.52 6.33
CA LEU A 9 -8.57 10.48 6.33
C LEU A 9 -9.17 11.24 5.13
N MET A 10 -8.59 12.35 4.70
CA MET A 10 -9.06 13.08 3.51
C MET A 10 -8.84 12.30 2.21
N LEU A 11 -7.77 11.52 2.09
CA LEU A 11 -7.56 10.62 0.95
C LEU A 11 -8.62 9.51 0.86
N LEU A 12 -9.21 9.10 1.98
CA LEU A 12 -10.28 8.09 2.03
C LEU A 12 -11.63 8.62 1.52
N VAL A 13 -11.90 9.92 1.69
CA VAL A 13 -13.19 10.54 1.29
C VAL A 13 -13.26 10.83 -0.21
N ALA A 14 -12.13 10.91 -0.90
CA ALA A 14 -12.06 11.22 -2.32
C ALA A 14 -12.23 10.00 -3.26
N SER A 15 -12.76 8.86 -2.77
CA SER A 15 -13.07 7.73 -3.64
C SER A 15 -14.25 8.08 -4.55
N PRO A 16 -14.06 8.27 -5.87
CA PRO A 16 -15.18 8.55 -6.76
C PRO A 16 -16.13 7.35 -6.76
N VAL A 17 -17.36 7.58 -6.36
CA VAL A 17 -18.47 6.66 -6.59
C VAL A 17 -18.73 6.67 -8.09
N LEU A 18 -17.97 5.89 -8.85
CA LEU A 18 -18.23 5.68 -10.28
C LEU A 18 -19.52 4.86 -10.39
N ALA A 19 -20.58 5.52 -10.79
CA ALA A 19 -21.87 4.89 -11.07
C ALA A 19 -21.71 3.73 -12.05
N GLN A 20 -22.28 2.59 -11.71
CA GLN A 20 -22.23 1.38 -12.54
C GLN A 20 -23.27 1.53 -13.65
N SER A 21 -22.82 1.52 -14.91
CA SER A 21 -23.70 1.40 -16.08
C SER A 21 -23.98 -0.09 -16.37
N PRO A 22 -25.20 -0.44 -16.84
CA PRO A 22 -25.50 -1.83 -17.19
C PRO A 22 -24.73 -2.24 -18.46
N GLU A 23 -24.43 -3.51 -18.55
CA GLU A 23 -23.76 -4.20 -19.66
C GLU A 23 -22.46 -3.57 -20.21
N GLN A 24 -21.33 -3.90 -19.57
CA GLN A 24 -20.03 -3.45 -20.07
C GLN A 24 -19.34 -4.58 -20.84
N SER A 25 -18.77 -4.26 -22.01
CA SER A 25 -17.90 -5.16 -22.77
C SER A 25 -16.71 -5.64 -21.93
N GLY A 26 -16.14 -6.80 -22.24
CA GLY A 26 -14.97 -7.33 -21.57
C GLY A 26 -13.78 -6.35 -21.55
N ALA A 27 -13.58 -5.60 -22.64
CA ALA A 27 -12.55 -4.57 -22.76
C ALA A 27 -12.77 -3.42 -21.75
N SER A 28 -14.01 -3.00 -21.52
CA SER A 28 -14.34 -1.98 -20.52
C SER A 28 -14.09 -2.47 -19.09
N LYS A 29 -14.38 -3.74 -18.80
CA LYS A 29 -14.07 -4.35 -17.48
C LYS A 29 -12.56 -4.41 -17.22
N PHE A 30 -11.78 -4.84 -18.21
CA PHE A 30 -10.33 -4.85 -18.12
C PHE A 30 -9.75 -3.46 -17.90
N GLY A 31 -10.19 -2.48 -18.68
CA GLY A 31 -9.79 -1.07 -18.51
C GLY A 31 -10.05 -0.56 -17.08
N LYS A 32 -11.20 -0.93 -16.47
CA LYS A 32 -11.50 -0.58 -15.08
C LYS A 32 -10.61 -1.27 -14.06
N VAL A 33 -10.17 -2.52 -14.29
CA VAL A 33 -9.18 -3.20 -13.46
C VAL A 33 -7.85 -2.44 -13.50
N ILE A 34 -7.38 -2.09 -14.70
CA ILE A 34 -6.14 -1.31 -14.86
C ILE A 34 -6.26 0.03 -14.15
N LEU A 35 -7.37 0.75 -14.36
CA LEU A 35 -7.62 2.04 -13.69
C LEU A 35 -7.60 1.89 -12.16
N GLY A 36 -8.18 0.82 -11.62
CA GLY A 36 -8.11 0.51 -10.19
C GLY A 36 -6.68 0.27 -9.70
N GLY A 37 -5.88 -0.44 -10.50
CA GLY A 37 -4.45 -0.62 -10.22
C GLY A 37 -3.68 0.70 -10.21
N VAL A 38 -3.91 1.55 -11.21
CA VAL A 38 -3.31 2.91 -11.29
C VAL A 38 -3.75 3.78 -10.11
N ALA A 39 -5.01 3.71 -9.70
CA ALA A 39 -5.49 4.42 -8.51
C ALA A 39 -4.81 3.91 -7.23
N GLY A 40 -4.62 2.60 -7.10
CA GLY A 40 -3.87 2.00 -6.00
C GLY A 40 -2.42 2.49 -5.94
N LEU A 41 -1.73 2.55 -7.08
CA LEU A 41 -0.39 3.14 -7.20
C LEU A 41 -0.40 4.63 -6.82
N GLY A 42 -1.34 5.40 -7.36
CA GLY A 42 -1.47 6.81 -7.06
C GLY A 42 -1.66 7.08 -5.56
N LEU A 43 -2.49 6.28 -4.87
CA LEU A 43 -2.69 6.39 -3.42
C LEU A 43 -1.42 6.02 -2.65
N HIS A 44 -0.69 4.99 -3.10
CA HIS A 44 0.58 4.58 -2.50
C HIS A 44 1.61 5.73 -2.54
N GLU A 45 1.89 6.24 -3.73
CA GLU A 45 2.88 7.32 -3.94
C GLU A 45 2.44 8.64 -3.27
N THR A 46 1.16 9.00 -3.38
CA THR A 46 0.65 10.22 -2.74
C THR A 46 0.79 10.15 -1.22
N SER A 47 0.69 8.96 -0.63
CA SER A 47 0.86 8.80 0.82
C SER A 47 2.29 9.08 1.28
N HIS A 48 3.30 8.75 0.48
CA HIS A 48 4.68 9.18 0.72
C HIS A 48 4.82 10.70 0.66
N LEU A 49 4.19 11.35 -0.34
CA LEU A 49 4.19 12.82 -0.44
C LEU A 49 3.53 13.48 0.76
N VAL A 50 2.38 12.94 1.21
CA VAL A 50 1.66 13.45 2.39
C VAL A 50 2.50 13.28 3.66
N ALA A 51 3.17 12.15 3.83
CA ALA A 51 4.04 11.91 4.99
C ALA A 51 5.24 12.87 5.00
N ASN A 52 5.90 13.07 3.86
CA ASN A 52 6.97 14.04 3.72
C ASN A 52 6.50 15.47 4.01
N TRP A 53 5.38 15.87 3.41
CA TRP A 53 4.78 17.19 3.65
C TRP A 53 4.45 17.43 5.13
N ALA A 54 3.93 16.42 5.82
CA ALA A 54 3.60 16.53 7.24
C ALA A 54 4.83 16.70 8.15
N PHE A 55 6.00 16.32 7.66
CA PHE A 55 7.29 16.56 8.33
C PHE A 55 8.06 17.74 7.76
N GLU A 56 7.46 18.51 6.83
CA GLU A 56 8.08 19.66 6.17
C GLU A 56 9.34 19.30 5.36
N GLU A 57 9.39 18.05 4.87
CA GLU A 57 10.51 17.55 4.09
C GLU A 57 10.38 17.90 2.61
N LYS A 58 11.51 18.29 2.01
CA LYS A 58 11.58 18.56 0.57
C LYS A 58 11.73 17.25 -0.20
N VAL A 59 10.73 16.93 -1.00
CA VAL A 59 10.75 15.75 -1.86
C VAL A 59 11.42 16.07 -3.20
N LYS A 60 12.26 15.15 -3.68
CA LYS A 60 12.84 15.18 -5.02
C LYS A 60 12.46 13.90 -5.75
N ILE A 61 12.15 14.02 -7.04
CA ILE A 61 11.98 12.86 -7.90
C ILE A 61 13.36 12.43 -8.39
N LYS A 62 13.77 11.24 -8.03
CA LYS A 62 15.04 10.64 -8.46
C LYS A 62 14.77 9.57 -9.50
N LYS A 63 15.45 9.66 -10.64
CA LYS A 63 15.48 8.56 -11.62
C LYS A 63 16.31 7.42 -11.04
N VAL A 64 15.75 6.24 -11.05
CA VAL A 64 16.39 5.01 -10.56
C VAL A 64 16.40 4.02 -11.72
N ASP A 65 17.54 3.40 -11.97
CA ASP A 65 17.64 2.26 -12.88
C ASP A 65 17.94 0.99 -12.08
N TYR A 66 17.17 -0.03 -12.32
CA TYR A 66 17.43 -1.33 -11.75
C TYR A 66 17.43 -2.40 -12.84
N LYS A 67 18.61 -2.91 -13.16
CA LYS A 67 18.81 -3.95 -14.21
C LYS A 67 18.23 -3.54 -15.57
N GLY A 68 18.41 -2.27 -15.96
CA GLY A 68 17.91 -1.73 -17.22
C GLY A 68 16.43 -1.36 -17.24
N ILE A 69 15.72 -1.48 -16.12
CA ILE A 69 14.34 -1.02 -15.99
C ILE A 69 14.36 0.35 -15.31
N PRO A 70 13.92 1.41 -16.02
CA PRO A 70 13.88 2.75 -15.45
C PRO A 70 12.68 2.90 -14.51
N PHE A 71 12.93 3.42 -13.31
CA PHE A 71 11.92 3.83 -12.35
C PHE A 71 12.11 5.28 -11.94
N PHE A 72 11.21 5.76 -11.12
CA PHE A 72 11.43 6.95 -10.32
C PHE A 72 11.18 6.61 -8.85
N ALA A 73 11.90 7.27 -7.97
CA ALA A 73 11.69 7.19 -6.53
C ALA A 73 11.47 8.59 -5.98
N LEU A 74 10.60 8.68 -4.98
CA LEU A 74 10.45 9.87 -4.18
C LEU A 74 11.54 9.85 -3.10
N SER A 75 12.53 10.72 -3.23
CA SER A 75 13.62 10.84 -2.26
C SER A 75 13.46 12.10 -1.41
N HIS A 76 13.80 12.01 -0.16
CA HIS A 76 13.85 13.12 0.81
C HIS A 76 15.30 13.35 1.28
N ALA A 77 15.51 14.31 2.17
CA ALA A 77 16.80 14.57 2.77
C ALA A 77 17.29 13.36 3.58
N PRO A 78 18.60 13.06 3.62
CA PRO A 78 19.14 11.85 4.26
C PRO A 78 19.17 11.91 5.78
N ASP A 79 18.82 13.03 6.39
CA ASP A 79 18.93 13.36 7.81
C ASP A 79 17.60 13.22 8.59
N LEU A 80 16.63 12.51 8.01
CA LEU A 80 15.40 12.19 8.74
C LEU A 80 15.67 11.41 10.02
N SER A 81 14.97 11.77 11.10
CA SER A 81 15.02 10.95 12.30
C SER A 81 14.49 9.53 12.00
N PRO A 82 14.99 8.47 12.68
CA PRO A 82 14.56 7.10 12.43
C PRO A 82 13.04 6.91 12.46
N ARG A 83 12.34 7.66 13.33
CA ARG A 83 10.89 7.63 13.40
C ARG A 83 10.21 8.23 12.17
N ARG A 84 10.69 9.38 11.69
CA ARG A 84 10.16 10.02 10.49
C ARG A 84 10.43 9.18 9.26
N GLU A 85 11.64 8.65 9.13
CA GLU A 85 12.03 7.74 8.05
C GLU A 85 11.10 6.53 7.98
N TYR A 86 10.82 5.88 9.12
CA TYR A 86 9.89 4.76 9.16
C TYR A 86 8.49 5.15 8.68
N VAL A 87 7.97 6.30 9.14
CA VAL A 87 6.63 6.78 8.74
C VAL A 87 6.59 7.08 7.24
N VAL A 88 7.59 7.78 6.71
CA VAL A 88 7.68 8.08 5.28
C VAL A 88 7.74 6.81 4.46
N SER A 89 8.65 5.89 4.78
CA SER A 89 8.83 4.65 4.04
C SER A 89 7.64 3.68 4.16
N SER A 90 6.85 3.74 5.24
CA SER A 90 5.68 2.86 5.41
C SER A 90 4.37 3.46 4.90
N ALA A 91 4.33 4.74 4.57
CA ALA A 91 3.11 5.47 4.24
C ALA A 91 2.32 4.84 3.08
N GLY A 92 3.00 4.40 2.03
CA GLY A 92 2.38 3.72 0.89
C GLY A 92 1.67 2.42 1.29
N PHE A 93 2.31 1.60 2.13
CA PHE A 93 1.68 0.37 2.64
C PHE A 93 0.50 0.67 3.56
N TRP A 94 0.57 1.70 4.38
CA TRP A 94 -0.57 2.08 5.24
C TRP A 94 -1.78 2.52 4.43
N ALA A 95 -1.57 3.27 3.35
CA ALA A 95 -2.67 3.58 2.43
C ALA A 95 -3.27 2.31 1.82
N GLN A 96 -2.43 1.36 1.39
CA GLN A 96 -2.88 0.07 0.88
C GLN A 96 -3.69 -0.71 1.93
N TYR A 97 -3.26 -0.72 3.19
CA TYR A 97 -3.98 -1.37 4.28
C TYR A 97 -5.35 -0.73 4.54
N LEU A 98 -5.41 0.60 4.50
CA LEU A 98 -6.66 1.33 4.70
C LEU A 98 -7.66 1.04 3.60
N TYR A 99 -7.27 1.21 2.32
CA TYR A 99 -8.23 0.99 1.24
C TYR A 99 -8.59 -0.49 1.05
N SER A 100 -7.65 -1.42 1.24
CA SER A 100 -7.96 -2.85 1.16
C SER A 100 -8.93 -3.27 2.27
N GLU A 101 -8.75 -2.76 3.48
CA GLU A 101 -9.67 -3.02 4.59
C GLU A 101 -11.04 -2.42 4.32
N GLN A 102 -11.12 -1.18 3.82
CA GLN A 102 -12.38 -0.55 3.43
C GLN A 102 -13.10 -1.38 2.36
N ILE A 103 -12.40 -1.79 1.31
CA ILE A 103 -12.97 -2.58 0.22
C ILE A 103 -13.52 -3.89 0.77
N LEU A 104 -12.71 -4.68 1.50
CA LEU A 104 -13.11 -6.01 1.97
C LEU A 104 -14.14 -5.99 3.10
N THR A 105 -14.28 -4.87 3.80
CA THR A 105 -15.31 -4.72 4.84
C THR A 105 -16.67 -4.35 4.24
N HIS A 106 -16.71 -3.43 3.26
CA HIS A 106 -17.96 -3.00 2.64
C HIS A 106 -18.40 -3.90 1.48
N HIS A 107 -17.46 -4.67 0.92
CA HIS A 107 -17.66 -5.59 -0.20
C HIS A 107 -17.11 -6.98 0.12
N PRO A 108 -17.66 -7.68 1.12
CA PRO A 108 -17.14 -8.99 1.54
C PRO A 108 -17.18 -10.02 0.40
N ASN A 109 -18.21 -9.95 -0.45
CA ASN A 109 -18.37 -10.82 -1.61
C ASN A 109 -17.80 -10.21 -2.91
N LEU A 110 -16.74 -9.40 -2.82
CA LEU A 110 -16.14 -8.71 -3.96
C LEU A 110 -15.84 -9.64 -5.15
N LYS A 111 -15.50 -10.90 -4.88
CA LYS A 111 -15.26 -11.92 -5.92
C LYS A 111 -16.47 -12.06 -6.86
N ALA A 112 -17.68 -12.10 -6.32
CA ALA A 112 -18.93 -12.24 -7.06
C ALA A 112 -19.45 -10.90 -7.62
N GLU A 113 -19.03 -9.78 -7.05
CA GLU A 113 -19.50 -8.46 -7.46
C GLU A 113 -18.96 -8.03 -8.83
N GLN A 114 -19.76 -7.29 -9.58
CA GLN A 114 -19.35 -6.61 -10.82
C GLN A 114 -18.62 -5.29 -10.51
N SER A 115 -17.47 -5.39 -9.82
CA SER A 115 -16.70 -4.27 -9.31
C SER A 115 -15.24 -4.31 -9.77
N PRO A 116 -14.97 -4.22 -11.10
CA PRO A 116 -13.62 -4.41 -11.64
C PRO A 116 -12.61 -3.38 -11.12
N PHE A 117 -13.02 -2.14 -10.87
CA PHE A 117 -12.15 -1.11 -10.31
C PHE A 117 -11.62 -1.50 -8.92
N ARG A 118 -12.51 -1.93 -8.00
CA ARG A 118 -12.10 -2.37 -6.65
C ARG A 118 -11.23 -3.61 -6.69
N LYS A 119 -11.53 -4.54 -7.62
CA LYS A 119 -10.68 -5.71 -7.86
C LYS A 119 -9.28 -5.28 -8.32
N GLY A 120 -9.18 -4.27 -9.19
CA GLY A 120 -7.90 -3.70 -9.61
C GLY A 120 -7.10 -3.09 -8.46
N MET A 121 -7.73 -2.31 -7.59
CA MET A 121 -7.09 -1.76 -6.40
C MET A 121 -6.57 -2.87 -5.47
N LEU A 122 -7.40 -3.88 -5.19
CA LEU A 122 -6.99 -5.01 -4.35
C LEU A 122 -5.86 -5.83 -4.98
N THR A 123 -5.90 -6.04 -6.29
CA THR A 123 -4.82 -6.70 -7.05
C THR A 123 -3.51 -5.91 -6.92
N PHE A 124 -3.55 -4.58 -7.06
CA PHE A 124 -2.37 -3.74 -6.85
C PHE A 124 -1.78 -3.94 -5.44
N HIS A 125 -2.62 -3.89 -4.41
CA HIS A 125 -2.18 -4.14 -3.03
C HIS A 125 -1.45 -5.48 -2.89
N VAL A 126 -2.05 -6.57 -3.38
CA VAL A 126 -1.47 -7.91 -3.25
C VAL A 126 -0.18 -8.02 -4.05
N VAL A 127 -0.19 -7.62 -5.32
CA VAL A 127 0.97 -7.74 -6.22
C VAL A 127 2.14 -6.90 -5.72
N THR A 128 1.89 -5.64 -5.33
CA THR A 128 2.92 -4.76 -4.80
C THR A 128 3.53 -5.33 -3.52
N SER A 129 2.69 -5.81 -2.60
CA SER A 129 3.16 -6.44 -1.36
C SER A 129 4.01 -7.68 -1.63
N LEU A 130 3.63 -8.51 -2.60
CA LEU A 130 4.43 -9.68 -3.02
C LEU A 130 5.80 -9.27 -3.59
N ILE A 131 5.83 -8.25 -4.45
CA ILE A 131 7.08 -7.75 -5.07
C ILE A 131 8.02 -7.19 -3.99
N TYR A 132 7.53 -6.31 -3.13
CA TYR A 132 8.33 -5.71 -2.06
C TYR A 132 8.81 -6.75 -1.04
N SER A 133 7.96 -7.72 -0.69
CA SER A 133 8.35 -8.80 0.22
C SER A 133 9.39 -9.71 -0.40
N GLY A 134 9.24 -10.06 -1.68
CA GLY A 134 10.24 -10.84 -2.42
C GLY A 134 11.59 -10.12 -2.47
N ALA A 135 11.58 -8.82 -2.76
CA ALA A 135 12.78 -7.98 -2.74
C ALA A 135 13.42 -7.91 -1.34
N ALA A 136 12.61 -7.81 -0.29
CA ALA A 136 13.09 -7.79 1.10
C ALA A 136 13.70 -9.13 1.53
N PHE A 137 13.08 -10.25 1.18
CA PHE A 137 13.61 -11.59 1.50
C PHE A 137 14.92 -11.87 0.76
N GLY A 138 15.00 -11.49 -0.52
CA GLY A 138 16.20 -11.63 -1.33
C GLY A 138 17.24 -10.55 -1.08
N LYS A 139 16.93 -9.49 -0.33
CA LYS A 139 17.75 -8.28 -0.15
C LYS A 139 18.18 -7.69 -1.51
N THR A 140 17.28 -7.72 -2.48
CA THR A 140 17.50 -7.29 -3.87
C THR A 140 16.61 -6.08 -4.21
N GLY A 141 16.86 -5.45 -5.36
CA GLY A 141 16.09 -4.30 -5.82
C GLY A 141 16.77 -2.95 -5.55
N PRO A 142 16.12 -1.84 -5.94
CA PRO A 142 16.64 -0.50 -5.72
C PRO A 142 16.90 -0.22 -4.25
N ILE A 143 17.90 0.62 -3.96
CA ILE A 143 18.21 0.99 -2.57
C ILE A 143 17.14 1.92 -1.97
N GLU A 144 16.39 2.59 -2.80
CA GLU A 144 15.30 3.50 -2.45
C GLU A 144 13.99 2.78 -2.10
N ARG A 145 13.95 1.45 -2.10
CA ARG A 145 12.72 0.72 -1.81
C ARG A 145 12.25 0.91 -0.36
N ASP A 146 10.96 1.00 -0.19
CA ASP A 146 10.30 1.29 1.10
C ASP A 146 10.67 0.30 2.20
N THR A 147 10.68 -1.01 1.89
CA THR A 147 11.04 -2.05 2.87
C THR A 147 12.44 -1.85 3.45
N ARG A 148 13.37 -1.34 2.65
CA ARG A 148 14.72 -1.03 3.11
C ARG A 148 14.73 0.20 4.01
N GLY A 149 14.01 1.28 3.64
CA GLY A 149 13.85 2.46 4.48
C GLY A 149 13.25 2.11 5.84
N MET A 150 12.18 1.32 5.84
CA MET A 150 11.56 0.81 7.07
C MET A 150 12.55 0.00 7.93
N ALA A 151 13.30 -0.92 7.32
CA ALA A 151 14.23 -1.80 8.04
C ALA A 151 15.43 -1.03 8.61
N SER A 152 16.04 -0.16 7.82
CA SER A 152 17.20 0.64 8.23
C SER A 152 16.84 1.61 9.35
N SER A 153 15.69 2.26 9.28
CA SER A 153 15.20 3.19 10.30
C SER A 153 14.96 2.52 11.66
N ARG A 154 14.66 1.22 11.67
CA ARG A 154 14.43 0.43 12.90
C ARG A 154 15.59 -0.46 13.29
N ARG A 155 16.66 -0.50 12.50
CA ARG A 155 17.82 -1.36 12.70
C ARG A 155 17.45 -2.84 12.83
N ILE A 156 16.49 -3.29 12.00
CA ILE A 156 16.04 -4.69 11.94
C ILE A 156 16.35 -5.29 10.57
N ASP A 157 16.39 -6.61 10.49
CA ASP A 157 16.58 -7.27 9.20
C ASP A 157 15.37 -6.99 8.29
N GLU A 158 15.62 -6.63 7.03
CA GLU A 158 14.60 -6.30 6.05
C GLU A 158 13.61 -7.45 5.80
N ARG A 159 14.02 -8.69 6.02
CA ARG A 159 13.13 -9.86 5.91
C ARG A 159 11.94 -9.79 6.87
N TRP A 160 12.11 -9.20 8.07
CA TRP A 160 11.01 -8.98 8.99
C TRP A 160 10.01 -7.96 8.45
N ILE A 161 10.50 -6.90 7.80
CA ILE A 161 9.63 -5.95 7.11
C ILE A 161 8.92 -6.66 5.95
N GLY A 162 9.64 -7.47 5.16
CA GLY A 162 9.04 -8.28 4.10
C GLY A 162 7.89 -9.16 4.62
N ALA A 163 8.08 -9.84 5.75
CA ALA A 163 7.02 -10.64 6.38
C ALA A 163 5.84 -9.78 6.85
N MET A 164 6.11 -8.61 7.43
CA MET A 164 5.07 -7.64 7.84
C MET A 164 4.25 -7.10 6.67
N VAL A 165 4.86 -6.89 5.52
CA VAL A 165 4.16 -6.41 4.32
C VAL A 165 3.37 -7.55 3.66
N LEU A 166 3.93 -8.76 3.66
CA LEU A 166 3.32 -9.94 3.03
C LEU A 166 2.08 -10.43 3.78
N ALA A 167 2.14 -10.48 5.11
CA ALA A 167 1.08 -11.10 5.91
C ALA A 167 -0.30 -10.46 5.72
N PRO A 168 -0.48 -9.12 5.74
CA PRO A 168 -1.76 -8.49 5.43
C PRO A 168 -2.26 -8.82 4.01
N ALA A 169 -1.36 -8.84 3.02
CA ALA A 169 -1.74 -9.10 1.64
C ALA A 169 -2.25 -10.54 1.44
N LEU A 170 -1.60 -11.52 2.06
CA LEU A 170 -2.05 -12.92 2.04
C LEU A 170 -3.39 -13.09 2.76
N LEU A 171 -3.57 -12.44 3.90
CA LEU A 171 -4.83 -12.47 4.64
C LEU A 171 -5.96 -11.79 3.86
N ASP A 172 -5.70 -10.66 3.19
CA ASP A 172 -6.68 -9.98 2.36
C ASP A 172 -7.02 -10.79 1.10
N MET A 173 -6.03 -11.46 0.50
CA MET A 173 -6.27 -12.42 -0.59
C MET A 173 -7.12 -13.60 -0.09
N TYR A 174 -6.84 -14.15 1.09
CA TYR A 174 -7.64 -15.21 1.69
C TYR A 174 -9.09 -14.75 1.93
N ARG A 175 -9.30 -13.54 2.47
CA ARG A 175 -10.63 -12.94 2.67
C ARG A 175 -11.40 -12.77 1.37
N TYR A 176 -10.72 -12.38 0.29
CA TYR A 176 -11.34 -12.24 -1.03
C TYR A 176 -11.94 -13.57 -1.53
N PHE A 177 -11.29 -14.70 -1.25
CA PHE A 177 -11.78 -16.02 -1.65
C PHE A 177 -12.72 -16.66 -0.61
N ASN A 178 -12.64 -16.24 0.65
CA ASN A 178 -13.35 -16.81 1.78
C ASN A 178 -14.03 -15.70 2.63
N PRO A 179 -15.10 -15.08 2.11
CA PRO A 179 -15.72 -13.91 2.74
C PRO A 179 -16.26 -14.18 4.15
N ASP A 180 -16.65 -15.41 4.44
CA ASP A 180 -17.21 -15.82 5.73
C ASP A 180 -16.15 -16.07 6.82
N ALA A 181 -14.87 -16.04 6.47
CA ALA A 181 -13.77 -16.29 7.40
C ALA A 181 -13.51 -15.09 8.31
N ARG A 182 -14.35 -14.88 9.32
CA ARG A 182 -14.25 -13.76 10.27
C ARG A 182 -12.89 -13.68 10.95
N TRP A 183 -12.28 -14.82 11.29
CA TRP A 183 -10.97 -14.87 11.90
C TRP A 183 -9.90 -14.19 11.03
N ALA A 184 -9.95 -14.40 9.71
CA ALA A 184 -9.01 -13.80 8.77
C ALA A 184 -9.15 -12.27 8.73
N ALA A 185 -10.37 -11.75 8.83
CA ALA A 185 -10.62 -10.31 8.91
C ALA A 185 -9.99 -9.71 10.17
N TRP A 186 -10.21 -10.32 11.35
CA TRP A 186 -9.62 -9.84 12.60
C TRP A 186 -8.10 -9.94 12.62
N THR A 187 -7.55 -11.05 12.12
CA THR A 187 -6.09 -11.25 12.03
C THR A 187 -5.47 -10.23 11.08
N SER A 188 -6.06 -10.00 9.89
CA SER A 188 -5.58 -8.99 8.95
C SER A 188 -5.54 -7.60 9.58
N ARG A 189 -6.60 -7.19 10.27
CA ARG A 189 -6.65 -5.91 11.00
C ARG A 189 -5.56 -5.81 12.06
N GLY A 190 -5.39 -6.87 12.86
CA GLY A 190 -4.37 -6.92 13.90
C GLY A 190 -2.96 -6.77 13.36
N VAL A 191 -2.63 -7.45 12.26
CA VAL A 191 -1.31 -7.35 11.61
C VAL A 191 -1.10 -5.96 11.00
N LYS A 192 -2.10 -5.38 10.32
CA LYS A 192 -2.05 -4.02 9.78
C LYS A 192 -1.80 -2.98 10.88
N MET A 193 -2.52 -3.10 11.99
CA MET A 193 -2.30 -2.22 13.16
C MET A 193 -0.94 -2.41 13.81
N GLY A 194 -0.43 -3.64 13.84
CA GLY A 194 0.90 -3.94 14.34
C GLY A 194 2.02 -3.21 13.60
N SER A 195 1.88 -3.04 12.27
CA SER A 195 2.84 -2.27 11.46
C SER A 195 2.88 -0.79 11.86
N VAL A 196 1.75 -0.23 12.26
CA VAL A 196 1.66 1.16 12.74
C VAL A 196 2.24 1.30 14.15
N ALA A 197 2.09 0.28 14.99
CA ALA A 197 2.62 0.30 16.36
C ALA A 197 4.14 0.43 16.43
N LEU A 198 4.86 -0.01 15.39
CA LEU A 198 6.32 0.18 15.28
C LEU A 198 6.74 1.65 15.19
N VAL A 199 5.84 2.59 14.90
CA VAL A 199 6.14 4.03 14.94
C VAL A 199 6.40 4.52 16.37
N ILE A 200 5.80 3.85 17.35
CA ILE A 200 5.77 4.32 18.75
C ILE A 200 7.09 3.99 19.47
N LYS A 201 7.80 2.98 19.02
CA LYS A 201 9.15 2.64 19.51
C LYS A 201 10.22 3.50 18.84
#